data_de77142e7e7ddef39d844ddb7da11f0f
#
_entry.id   de77142e7e7ddef39d844ddb7da11f0f
#
_cell.length_a   1.000
_cell.length_b   1.000
_cell.length_c   1.000
_cell.angle_alpha   90.00
_cell.angle_beta   90.00
_cell.angle_gamma   90.00
#
_symmetry.space_group_name_H-M   'P 1'
#
loop_
_entity.id
_entity.type
_entity.pdbx_description
1 polymer ?
#
loop_
_entity_poly.entity_id
_entity_poly.type
_entity_poly.pdbx_seq_one_letter_code
_entity_poly.pdbx_strand_id
1 'polypeptide(L)'
;MKRKVVIIGIGAGNPDFVTIQAIEAMNRVDVFFIPDKGMEKADLRRVRRSIIDRYVRDRSVRTVEYRVPSRRQESHNYQGAVSAWHAEIGETYGRLILEELGESEIGAFLVWGDPTLYDSTLRILEHLRAKGGFELEYDVIPGISSVQALAAQHRIAINEIGRSVLITNGRSLAEGFPNDVDSVVVLLNADKALRSADGELDAYWGAYVGMPEEILVSGKLKDIVDEVERIRSAARQEKGWVMDCLLLKKPREKSG
;
A
#
# COMPACT_ATOMS: atom_id res chain seq x y z
N MET A 1 -0.57 32.13 -0.08
CA MET A 1 0.52 31.33 -0.68
C MET A 1 -0.08 30.04 -1.16
N LYS A 2 0.04 29.75 -2.46
CA LYS A 2 -0.53 28.54 -3.11
C LYS A 2 0.56 27.49 -3.29
N ARG A 3 0.23 26.22 -3.05
CA ARG A 3 1.13 25.07 -3.24
C ARG A 3 0.40 23.97 -3.97
N LYS A 4 1.11 23.25 -4.83
CA LYS A 4 0.56 22.12 -5.58
C LYS A 4 1.37 20.87 -5.33
N VAL A 5 0.67 19.75 -5.06
CA VAL A 5 1.28 18.42 -4.94
C VAL A 5 0.51 17.39 -5.77
N VAL A 6 1.19 16.31 -6.16
CA VAL A 6 0.58 15.17 -6.83
C VAL A 6 0.84 13.92 -6.01
N ILE A 7 -0.21 13.15 -5.75
CA ILE A 7 -0.11 11.86 -5.07
C ILE A 7 -0.13 10.80 -6.16
N ILE A 8 0.97 10.06 -6.29
CA ILE A 8 1.17 9.15 -7.42
C ILE A 8 1.24 7.72 -6.91
N GLY A 9 0.28 6.88 -7.31
CA GLY A 9 0.35 5.44 -7.12
C GLY A 9 1.42 4.83 -8.01
N ILE A 10 2.38 4.13 -7.38
CA ILE A 10 3.54 3.56 -8.09
C ILE A 10 3.48 2.05 -8.28
N GLY A 11 2.33 1.45 -8.00
CA GLY A 11 2.17 -0.01 -8.10
C GLY A 11 2.73 -0.76 -6.90
N ALA A 12 2.61 -2.08 -6.94
CA ALA A 12 2.88 -2.96 -5.81
C ALA A 12 4.36 -3.42 -5.69
N GLY A 13 5.28 -2.83 -6.46
CA GLY A 13 6.72 -3.13 -6.32
C GLY A 13 7.48 -3.30 -7.62
N ASN A 14 6.86 -3.88 -8.64
CA ASN A 14 7.45 -3.95 -9.98
C ASN A 14 7.36 -2.56 -10.65
N PRO A 15 8.47 -1.98 -11.11
CA PRO A 15 8.43 -0.74 -11.87
C PRO A 15 7.52 -0.78 -13.11
N ASP A 16 7.31 -1.94 -13.71
CA ASP A 16 6.42 -2.10 -14.87
C ASP A 16 4.93 -1.98 -14.49
N PHE A 17 4.59 -1.96 -13.20
CA PHE A 17 3.22 -1.70 -12.71
C PHE A 17 2.90 -0.20 -12.60
N VAL A 18 3.85 0.67 -12.94
CA VAL A 18 3.62 2.12 -12.99
C VAL A 18 2.78 2.45 -14.22
N THR A 19 1.69 3.17 -14.03
CA THR A 19 0.82 3.57 -15.15
C THR A 19 1.47 4.64 -16.02
N ILE A 20 1.09 4.72 -17.29
CA ILE A 20 1.53 5.80 -18.20
C ILE A 20 1.19 7.18 -17.60
N GLN A 21 -0.01 7.33 -17.02
CA GLN A 21 -0.42 8.56 -16.36
C GLN A 21 0.51 8.94 -15.19
N ALA A 22 0.96 7.94 -14.41
CA ALA A 22 1.91 8.16 -13.33
C ALA A 22 3.28 8.62 -13.86
N ILE A 23 3.76 8.00 -14.96
CA ILE A 23 5.01 8.40 -15.63
C ILE A 23 4.92 9.85 -16.13
N GLU A 24 3.83 10.20 -16.80
CA GLU A 24 3.62 11.57 -17.28
C GLU A 24 3.50 12.58 -16.13
N ALA A 25 2.85 12.20 -15.03
CA ALA A 25 2.77 13.05 -13.85
C ALA A 25 4.14 13.25 -13.22
N MET A 26 4.94 12.19 -13.05
CA MET A 26 6.32 12.27 -12.52
C MET A 26 7.22 13.21 -13.34
N ASN A 27 7.04 13.27 -14.67
CA ASN A 27 7.83 14.14 -15.54
C ASN A 27 7.41 15.62 -15.52
N ARG A 28 6.40 15.98 -14.70
CA ARG A 28 5.98 17.36 -14.44
C ARG A 28 6.30 17.81 -13.01
N VAL A 29 6.93 16.95 -12.22
CA VAL A 29 7.26 17.19 -10.81
C VAL A 29 8.63 17.85 -10.70
N ASP A 30 8.73 18.85 -9.83
CA ASP A 30 9.97 19.53 -9.50
C ASP A 30 10.64 18.94 -8.25
N VAL A 31 9.83 18.42 -7.31
CA VAL A 31 10.32 17.89 -6.02
C VAL A 31 9.61 16.59 -5.65
N PHE A 32 10.35 15.50 -5.46
CA PHE A 32 9.86 14.27 -4.89
C PHE A 32 10.11 14.20 -3.38
N PHE A 33 9.06 13.98 -2.60
CA PHE A 33 9.14 13.71 -1.17
C PHE A 33 9.23 12.21 -0.92
N ILE A 34 10.37 11.74 -0.42
CA ILE A 34 10.66 10.32 -0.23
C ILE A 34 10.67 9.98 1.25
N PRO A 35 9.74 9.13 1.74
CA PRO A 35 9.70 8.75 3.14
C PRO A 35 10.90 7.86 3.52
N ASP A 36 11.64 8.26 4.55
CA ASP A 36 12.61 7.41 5.23
C ASP A 36 11.95 6.77 6.46
N LYS A 37 11.80 5.46 6.41
CA LYS A 37 11.20 4.63 7.47
C LYS A 37 12.26 3.83 8.23
N GLY A 38 13.53 4.23 8.13
CA GLY A 38 14.66 3.56 8.75
C GLY A 38 15.25 2.41 7.93
N MET A 39 16.33 1.83 8.45
CA MET A 39 17.12 0.81 7.76
C MET A 39 16.31 -0.45 7.41
N GLU A 40 15.42 -0.89 8.30
CA GLU A 40 14.57 -2.07 8.09
C GLU A 40 13.66 -1.97 6.84
N LYS A 41 13.36 -0.75 6.38
CA LYS A 41 12.50 -0.49 5.22
C LYS A 41 13.21 0.25 4.10
N ALA A 42 14.54 0.15 4.05
CA ALA A 42 15.37 0.77 3.02
C ALA A 42 14.98 0.30 1.60
N ASP A 43 14.50 -0.93 1.45
CA ASP A 43 14.03 -1.47 0.17
C ASP A 43 12.87 -0.67 -0.41
N LEU A 44 11.93 -0.22 0.42
CA LEU A 44 10.80 0.60 -0.03
C LEU A 44 11.24 1.97 -0.57
N ARG A 45 12.30 2.54 0.01
CA ARG A 45 12.94 3.76 -0.48
C ARG A 45 13.67 3.51 -1.79
N ARG A 46 14.41 2.39 -1.90
CA ARG A 46 15.14 1.98 -3.11
C ARG A 46 14.19 1.80 -4.30
N VAL A 47 13.05 1.15 -4.11
CA VAL A 47 12.05 0.99 -5.18
C VAL A 47 11.55 2.35 -5.66
N ARG A 48 11.25 3.30 -4.78
CA ARG A 48 10.84 4.65 -5.19
C ARG A 48 11.93 5.35 -6.02
N ARG A 49 13.17 5.27 -5.57
CA ARG A 49 14.31 5.83 -6.32
C ARG A 49 14.48 5.16 -7.68
N SER A 50 14.42 3.82 -7.74
CA SER A 50 14.56 3.11 -9.03
C SER A 50 13.45 3.46 -10.03
N ILE A 51 12.23 3.75 -9.57
CA ILE A 51 11.13 4.21 -10.42
C ILE A 51 11.42 5.63 -10.93
N ILE A 52 11.87 6.55 -10.07
CA ILE A 52 12.28 7.90 -10.49
C ILE A 52 13.42 7.81 -11.51
N ASP A 53 14.47 7.04 -11.21
CA ASP A 53 15.64 6.89 -12.08
C ASP A 53 15.28 6.31 -13.46
N ARG A 54 14.28 5.43 -13.50
CA ARG A 54 13.85 4.78 -14.74
C ARG A 54 12.97 5.67 -15.61
N TYR A 55 12.07 6.45 -15.01
CA TYR A 55 10.99 7.11 -15.75
C TYR A 55 11.09 8.63 -15.80
N VAL A 56 11.81 9.27 -14.88
CA VAL A 56 11.98 10.72 -14.92
C VAL A 56 13.13 11.09 -15.84
N ARG A 57 12.82 11.93 -16.80
CA ARG A 57 13.77 12.33 -17.88
C ARG A 57 14.65 13.49 -17.44
N ASP A 58 14.08 14.48 -16.77
CA ASP A 58 14.81 15.62 -16.24
C ASP A 58 15.60 15.22 -14.99
N ARG A 59 16.91 15.31 -15.05
CA ARG A 59 17.81 14.97 -13.95
C ARG A 59 18.03 16.12 -12.97
N SER A 60 17.46 17.29 -13.24
CA SER A 60 17.50 18.44 -12.33
C SER A 60 16.42 18.36 -11.23
N VAL A 61 15.48 17.41 -11.32
CA VAL A 61 14.45 17.21 -10.32
C VAL A 61 15.05 16.95 -8.94
N ARG A 62 14.49 17.63 -7.91
CA ARG A 62 14.96 17.50 -6.54
C ARG A 62 14.28 16.32 -5.82
N THR A 63 15.02 15.67 -4.95
CA THR A 63 14.51 14.63 -4.07
C THR A 63 14.76 15.01 -2.63
N VAL A 64 13.71 15.14 -1.84
CA VAL A 64 13.76 15.48 -0.41
C VAL A 64 13.38 14.27 0.41
N GLU A 65 14.32 13.74 1.16
CA GLU A 65 14.05 12.65 2.11
C GLU A 65 13.52 13.22 3.42
N TYR A 66 12.48 12.59 3.97
CA TYR A 66 11.93 12.99 5.26
C TYR A 66 11.70 11.79 6.17
N ARG A 67 11.96 11.99 7.44
CA ARG A 67 11.73 10.97 8.46
C ARG A 67 10.24 10.83 8.75
N VAL A 68 9.74 9.60 8.66
CA VAL A 68 8.36 9.29 9.05
C VAL A 68 8.33 9.03 10.56
N PRO A 69 7.48 9.74 11.31
CA PRO A 69 7.29 9.48 12.74
C PRO A 69 6.92 8.02 13.02
N SER A 70 7.48 7.44 14.05
CA SER A 70 7.14 6.07 14.46
C SER A 70 5.77 6.06 15.14
N ARG A 71 4.86 5.19 14.68
CA ARG A 71 3.57 5.02 15.34
C ARG A 71 3.76 4.31 16.69
N ARG A 72 3.35 4.94 17.79
CA ARG A 72 3.29 4.30 19.11
C ARG A 72 2.27 3.17 19.08
N GLN A 73 2.66 1.99 19.54
CA GLN A 73 1.74 0.85 19.68
C GLN A 73 1.07 0.96 21.06
N GLU A 74 -0.01 1.71 21.16
CA GLU A 74 -0.85 1.74 22.36
C GLU A 74 -2.03 0.78 22.15
N SER A 75 -2.09 -0.27 22.96
CA SER A 75 -3.11 -1.32 22.84
C SER A 75 -4.50 -0.88 23.26
N HIS A 76 -4.64 0.15 24.11
CA HIS A 76 -5.89 0.56 24.72
C HIS A 76 -6.63 1.68 23.98
N ASN A 77 -5.96 2.44 23.10
CA ASN A 77 -6.56 3.50 22.28
C ASN A 77 -5.98 3.54 20.88
N TYR A 78 -6.29 2.51 20.09
CA TYR A 78 -5.77 2.39 18.73
C TYR A 78 -6.15 3.58 17.81
N GLN A 79 -7.41 4.04 17.88
CA GLN A 79 -7.88 5.15 17.04
C GLN A 79 -7.22 6.48 17.45
N GLY A 80 -7.07 6.74 18.73
CA GLY A 80 -6.38 7.93 19.24
C GLY A 80 -4.90 7.95 18.83
N ALA A 81 -4.21 6.82 18.97
CA ALA A 81 -2.81 6.68 18.54
C ALA A 81 -2.63 6.88 17.02
N VAL A 82 -3.56 6.40 16.20
CA VAL A 82 -3.57 6.64 14.75
C VAL A 82 -3.81 8.11 14.44
N SER A 83 -4.77 8.77 15.10
CA SER A 83 -5.07 10.18 14.88
C SER A 83 -3.90 11.09 15.26
N ALA A 84 -3.24 10.83 16.40
CA ALA A 84 -2.05 11.56 16.83
C ALA A 84 -0.89 11.39 15.83
N TRP A 85 -0.68 10.17 15.37
CA TRP A 85 0.34 9.88 14.36
C TRP A 85 0.06 10.55 13.01
N HIS A 86 -1.22 10.59 12.56
CA HIS A 86 -1.62 11.33 11.36
C HIS A 86 -1.39 12.83 11.51
N ALA A 87 -1.65 13.40 12.69
CA ALA A 87 -1.39 14.81 12.96
C ALA A 87 0.11 15.14 12.85
N GLU A 88 0.97 14.31 13.44
CA GLU A 88 2.43 14.48 13.38
C GLU A 88 2.97 14.37 11.94
N ILE A 89 2.46 13.41 11.15
CA ILE A 89 2.81 13.33 9.72
C ILE A 89 2.28 14.55 8.97
N GLY A 90 1.07 15.02 9.29
CA GLY A 90 0.48 16.21 8.69
C GLY A 90 1.33 17.46 8.90
N GLU A 91 1.88 17.64 10.10
CA GLU A 91 2.83 18.73 10.39
C GLU A 91 4.12 18.58 9.56
N THR A 92 4.62 17.36 9.45
CA THR A 92 5.79 17.06 8.60
C THR A 92 5.51 17.39 7.13
N TYR A 93 4.36 16.98 6.58
CA TYR A 93 3.98 17.29 5.21
C TYR A 93 3.78 18.78 4.99
N GLY A 94 3.11 19.48 5.92
CA GLY A 94 2.92 20.92 5.86
C GLY A 94 4.24 21.69 5.79
N ARG A 95 5.19 21.31 6.64
CA ARG A 95 6.54 21.88 6.65
C ARG A 95 7.28 21.62 5.34
N LEU A 96 7.32 20.35 4.86
CA LEU A 96 7.95 20.00 3.59
C LEU A 96 7.38 20.81 2.41
N ILE A 97 6.06 20.89 2.33
CA ILE A 97 5.37 21.61 1.25
C ILE A 97 5.69 23.11 1.30
N LEU A 98 5.77 23.69 2.49
CA LEU A 98 6.04 25.14 2.63
C LEU A 98 7.51 25.50 2.44
N GLU A 99 8.44 24.69 2.93
CA GLU A 99 9.88 24.96 2.92
C GLU A 99 10.55 24.54 1.62
N GLU A 100 10.07 23.44 0.99
CA GLU A 100 10.74 22.83 -0.15
C GLU A 100 10.12 23.17 -1.51
N LEU A 101 8.88 23.67 -1.55
CA LEU A 101 8.25 24.06 -2.82
C LEU A 101 8.23 25.58 -3.01
N GLY A 102 8.65 26.02 -4.19
CA GLY A 102 8.37 27.36 -4.70
C GLY A 102 6.89 27.53 -5.08
N GLU A 103 6.48 28.77 -5.41
CA GLU A 103 5.08 29.09 -5.72
C GLU A 103 4.57 28.41 -7.02
N SER A 104 5.46 28.16 -7.97
CA SER A 104 5.16 27.52 -9.26
C SER A 104 5.59 26.06 -9.33
N GLU A 105 6.25 25.53 -8.31
CA GLU A 105 6.75 24.16 -8.28
C GLU A 105 5.67 23.15 -7.88
N ILE A 106 5.79 21.95 -8.43
CA ILE A 106 4.92 20.80 -8.13
C ILE A 106 5.70 19.80 -7.32
N GLY A 107 5.21 19.48 -6.11
CA GLY A 107 5.72 18.39 -5.29
C GLY A 107 5.02 17.05 -5.56
N ALA A 108 5.66 15.93 -5.29
CA ALA A 108 5.02 14.63 -5.40
C ALA A 108 5.29 13.72 -4.20
N PHE A 109 4.24 12.99 -3.80
CA PHE A 109 4.33 11.84 -2.90
C PHE A 109 4.11 10.55 -3.70
N LEU A 110 5.12 9.66 -3.71
CA LEU A 110 5.02 8.35 -4.35
C LEU A 110 4.45 7.34 -3.35
N VAL A 111 3.24 6.88 -3.62
CA VAL A 111 2.47 5.97 -2.75
C VAL A 111 2.56 4.55 -3.27
N TRP A 112 2.83 3.61 -2.39
CA TRP A 112 2.86 2.18 -2.71
C TRP A 112 1.47 1.67 -3.08
N GLY A 113 1.36 0.92 -4.18
CA GLY A 113 0.10 0.46 -4.73
C GLY A 113 -0.74 1.60 -5.27
N ASP A 114 -1.93 1.76 -4.72
CA ASP A 114 -2.90 2.81 -5.05
C ASP A 114 -3.14 3.75 -3.85
N PRO A 115 -3.14 5.08 -4.04
CA PRO A 115 -3.33 6.05 -2.96
C PRO A 115 -4.69 5.97 -2.25
N THR A 116 -5.69 5.39 -2.90
CA THR A 116 -7.06 5.31 -2.36
C THR A 116 -7.30 4.08 -1.48
N LEU A 117 -6.34 3.12 -1.48
CA LEU A 117 -6.52 1.84 -0.81
C LEU A 117 -5.49 1.62 0.31
N TYR A 118 -5.95 1.68 1.57
CA TYR A 118 -5.15 1.47 2.79
C TYR A 118 -3.89 2.35 2.90
N ASP A 119 -3.89 3.53 2.28
CA ASP A 119 -2.89 4.57 2.45
C ASP A 119 -3.46 5.77 3.23
N SER A 120 -2.60 6.50 3.92
CA SER A 120 -3.01 7.63 4.75
C SER A 120 -2.76 9.00 4.11
N THR A 121 -2.01 9.06 3.00
CA THR A 121 -1.55 10.32 2.41
C THR A 121 -2.70 11.24 2.06
N LEU A 122 -3.77 10.71 1.43
CA LEU A 122 -4.97 11.49 1.09
C LEU A 122 -5.61 12.13 2.32
N ARG A 123 -5.87 11.35 3.36
CA ARG A 123 -6.50 11.84 4.60
C ARG A 123 -5.63 12.88 5.29
N ILE A 124 -4.32 12.73 5.26
CA ILE A 124 -3.37 13.67 5.83
C ILE A 124 -3.40 15.00 5.08
N LEU A 125 -3.41 14.97 3.73
CA LEU A 125 -3.48 16.18 2.92
C LEU A 125 -4.85 16.87 3.01
N GLU A 126 -5.95 16.11 3.11
CA GLU A 126 -7.28 16.67 3.38
C GLU A 126 -7.34 17.40 4.73
N HIS A 127 -6.78 16.77 5.77
CA HIS A 127 -6.69 17.40 7.09
C HIS A 127 -5.82 18.66 7.05
N LEU A 128 -4.67 18.61 6.37
CA LEU A 128 -3.79 19.77 6.20
C LEU A 128 -4.49 20.90 5.47
N ARG A 129 -5.22 20.61 4.40
CA ARG A 129 -6.02 21.59 3.65
C ARG A 129 -7.11 22.22 4.53
N ALA A 130 -7.81 21.41 5.33
CA ALA A 130 -8.87 21.87 6.23
C ALA A 130 -8.32 22.74 7.38
N LYS A 131 -7.11 22.46 7.86
CA LYS A 131 -6.44 23.25 8.91
C LYS A 131 -6.12 24.68 8.42
N GLY A 132 -5.93 24.87 7.12
CA GLY A 132 -5.57 26.17 6.55
C GLY A 132 -4.10 26.55 6.76
N GLY A 133 -3.80 27.84 6.62
CA GLY A 133 -2.43 28.38 6.70
C GLY A 133 -1.83 28.66 5.31
N PHE A 134 -2.19 27.86 4.31
CA PHE A 134 -1.88 28.09 2.89
C PHE A 134 -2.90 27.37 2.00
N GLU A 135 -3.00 27.78 0.76
CA GLU A 135 -3.86 27.12 -0.23
C GLU A 135 -3.14 25.88 -0.76
N LEU A 136 -3.70 24.70 -0.51
CA LEU A 136 -3.16 23.43 -0.97
C LEU A 136 -4.05 22.84 -2.07
N GLU A 137 -3.48 22.75 -3.28
CA GLU A 137 -4.06 21.96 -4.38
C GLU A 137 -3.36 20.61 -4.46
N TYR A 138 -4.13 19.55 -4.75
CA TYR A 138 -3.53 18.27 -5.02
C TYR A 138 -4.31 17.47 -6.06
N ASP A 139 -3.58 16.72 -6.88
CA ASP A 139 -4.07 15.74 -7.82
C ASP A 139 -3.74 14.32 -7.32
N VAL A 140 -4.54 13.33 -7.71
CA VAL A 140 -4.35 11.92 -7.35
C VAL A 140 -4.25 11.08 -8.62
N ILE A 141 -3.15 10.36 -8.75
CA ILE A 141 -2.92 9.44 -9.87
C ILE A 141 -3.05 8.01 -9.35
N PRO A 142 -3.97 7.19 -9.88
CA PRO A 142 -4.17 5.83 -9.43
C PRO A 142 -2.98 4.93 -9.75
N GLY A 143 -2.85 3.84 -8.99
CA GLY A 143 -1.83 2.82 -9.19
C GLY A 143 -2.39 1.41 -9.15
N ILE A 144 -1.65 0.44 -9.67
CA ILE A 144 -2.00 -0.98 -9.57
C ILE A 144 -1.72 -1.43 -8.13
N SER A 145 -2.79 -1.77 -7.39
CA SER A 145 -2.64 -2.22 -6.01
C SER A 145 -2.15 -3.67 -5.92
N SER A 146 -1.72 -4.09 -4.74
CA SER A 146 -1.35 -5.47 -4.47
C SER A 146 -2.50 -6.45 -4.70
N VAL A 147 -3.75 -5.99 -4.68
CA VAL A 147 -4.95 -6.80 -4.97
C VAL A 147 -4.93 -7.29 -6.41
N GLN A 148 -4.81 -6.36 -7.37
CA GLN A 148 -4.73 -6.70 -8.78
C GLN A 148 -3.44 -7.45 -9.11
N ALA A 149 -2.32 -7.01 -8.52
CA ALA A 149 -1.04 -7.66 -8.74
C ALA A 149 -1.05 -9.13 -8.27
N LEU A 150 -1.56 -9.42 -7.07
CA LEU A 150 -1.71 -10.79 -6.56
C LEU A 150 -2.54 -11.67 -7.49
N ALA A 151 -3.70 -11.17 -7.92
CA ALA A 151 -4.60 -11.92 -8.80
C ALA A 151 -3.95 -12.22 -10.15
N ALA A 152 -3.24 -11.25 -10.73
CA ALA A 152 -2.51 -11.43 -11.99
C ALA A 152 -1.39 -12.47 -11.85
N GLN A 153 -0.61 -12.44 -10.78
CA GLN A 153 0.47 -13.38 -10.53
C GLN A 153 -0.04 -14.81 -10.32
N HIS A 154 -1.16 -14.98 -9.64
CA HIS A 154 -1.83 -16.29 -9.51
C HIS A 154 -2.67 -16.67 -10.74
N ARG A 155 -2.84 -15.77 -11.73
CA ARG A 155 -3.63 -15.98 -12.95
C ARG A 155 -5.09 -16.33 -12.67
N ILE A 156 -5.70 -15.61 -11.73
CA ILE A 156 -7.07 -15.83 -11.28
C ILE A 156 -7.89 -14.53 -11.34
N ALA A 157 -9.21 -14.69 -11.50
CA ALA A 157 -10.14 -13.59 -11.27
C ALA A 157 -10.34 -13.37 -9.76
N ILE A 158 -10.43 -12.11 -9.33
CA ILE A 158 -10.67 -11.76 -7.92
C ILE A 158 -12.09 -12.20 -7.53
N ASN A 159 -13.07 -11.94 -8.38
CA ASN A 159 -14.49 -12.23 -8.13
C ASN A 159 -14.98 -13.41 -8.98
N GLU A 160 -16.07 -14.03 -8.56
CA GLU A 160 -16.92 -14.87 -9.40
C GLU A 160 -17.99 -13.99 -10.08
N ILE A 161 -18.56 -14.47 -11.21
CA ILE A 161 -19.55 -13.72 -11.98
C ILE A 161 -20.78 -13.43 -11.12
N GLY A 162 -21.14 -12.16 -11.03
CA GLY A 162 -22.30 -11.69 -10.24
C GLY A 162 -22.12 -11.76 -8.73
N ARG A 163 -20.92 -12.02 -8.24
CA ARG A 163 -20.62 -12.16 -6.80
C ARG A 163 -19.80 -11.00 -6.24
N SER A 164 -19.99 -10.74 -4.96
CA SER A 164 -19.34 -9.66 -4.24
C SER A 164 -17.91 -9.98 -3.84
N VAL A 165 -17.07 -8.95 -3.79
CA VAL A 165 -15.71 -8.99 -3.24
C VAL A 165 -15.65 -8.05 -2.04
N LEU A 166 -15.17 -8.56 -0.92
CA LEU A 166 -14.83 -7.75 0.24
C LEU A 166 -13.31 -7.52 0.28
N ILE A 167 -12.90 -6.26 0.39
CA ILE A 167 -11.51 -5.90 0.72
C ILE A 167 -11.47 -5.47 2.17
N THR A 168 -10.68 -6.17 3.00
CA THR A 168 -10.65 -5.95 4.45
C THR A 168 -9.25 -6.15 5.03
N ASN A 169 -9.13 -6.11 6.35
CA ASN A 169 -7.91 -6.46 7.08
C ASN A 169 -8.14 -7.73 7.92
N GLY A 170 -7.05 -8.41 8.29
CA GLY A 170 -7.14 -9.68 9.01
C GLY A 170 -7.78 -9.60 10.39
N ARG A 171 -7.83 -8.43 11.03
CA ARG A 171 -8.52 -8.28 12.32
C ARG A 171 -10.03 -8.35 12.16
N SER A 172 -10.57 -7.64 11.16
CA SER A 172 -12.00 -7.66 10.87
C SER A 172 -12.46 -9.04 10.38
N LEU A 173 -11.62 -9.73 9.60
CA LEU A 173 -11.96 -11.07 9.13
C LEU A 173 -11.92 -12.11 10.26
N ALA A 174 -11.12 -11.90 11.30
CA ALA A 174 -11.09 -12.77 12.48
C ALA A 174 -12.42 -12.80 13.26
N GLU A 175 -13.31 -11.82 13.04
CA GLU A 175 -14.67 -11.79 13.59
C GLU A 175 -15.64 -12.72 12.84
N GLY A 176 -15.25 -13.21 11.65
CA GLY A 176 -16.00 -14.14 10.83
C GLY A 176 -15.93 -13.84 9.34
N PHE A 177 -16.05 -14.88 8.52
CA PHE A 177 -16.17 -14.74 7.07
C PHE A 177 -17.62 -14.34 6.71
N PRO A 178 -17.85 -13.26 5.94
CA PRO A 178 -19.21 -12.81 5.62
C PRO A 178 -19.98 -13.84 4.79
N ASN A 179 -21.24 -14.06 5.13
CA ASN A 179 -22.08 -15.08 4.47
C ASN A 179 -22.45 -14.71 3.02
N ASP A 180 -22.58 -13.43 2.72
CA ASP A 180 -23.03 -12.85 1.45
C ASP A 180 -21.88 -12.53 0.48
N VAL A 181 -20.66 -12.91 0.83
CA VAL A 181 -19.45 -12.65 0.06
C VAL A 181 -18.78 -13.96 -0.32
N ASP A 182 -18.34 -14.09 -1.57
CA ASP A 182 -17.63 -15.28 -2.05
C ASP A 182 -16.12 -15.10 -2.11
N SER A 183 -15.65 -13.88 -2.20
CA SER A 183 -14.23 -13.55 -2.27
C SER A 183 -13.86 -12.46 -1.25
N VAL A 184 -12.83 -12.71 -0.47
CA VAL A 184 -12.31 -11.76 0.53
C VAL A 184 -10.84 -11.54 0.29
N VAL A 185 -10.48 -10.28 0.03
CA VAL A 185 -9.07 -9.85 -0.04
C VAL A 185 -8.67 -9.27 1.30
N VAL A 186 -7.61 -9.82 1.89
CA VAL A 186 -7.06 -9.38 3.16
C VAL A 186 -5.78 -8.60 2.92
N LEU A 187 -5.83 -7.32 3.24
CA LEU A 187 -4.68 -6.43 3.30
C LEU A 187 -4.40 -6.09 4.76
N LEU A 188 -3.17 -6.16 5.19
CA LEU A 188 -2.74 -5.95 6.58
C LEU A 188 -3.19 -7.06 7.55
N ASN A 189 -2.27 -7.50 8.40
CA ASN A 189 -2.51 -8.54 9.41
C ASN A 189 -3.06 -9.86 8.83
N ALA A 190 -2.55 -10.31 7.69
CA ALA A 190 -2.97 -11.56 7.05
C ALA A 190 -2.80 -12.78 7.98
N ASP A 191 -1.83 -12.75 8.92
CA ASP A 191 -1.62 -13.76 9.96
C ASP A 191 -2.87 -14.06 10.78
N LYS A 192 -3.68 -13.05 11.08
CA LYS A 192 -4.92 -13.26 11.82
C LYS A 192 -5.98 -13.98 10.99
N ALA A 193 -6.10 -13.61 9.72
CA ALA A 193 -7.02 -14.25 8.79
C ALA A 193 -6.64 -15.70 8.52
N LEU A 194 -5.37 -16.00 8.32
CA LEU A 194 -4.85 -17.35 8.09
C LEU A 194 -5.24 -18.34 9.19
N ARG A 195 -5.30 -17.86 10.45
CA ARG A 195 -5.61 -18.71 11.61
C ARG A 195 -7.09 -18.83 11.93
N SER A 196 -7.90 -17.86 11.51
CA SER A 196 -9.32 -17.79 11.90
C SER A 196 -10.29 -18.17 10.80
N ALA A 197 -9.86 -18.13 9.53
CA ALA A 197 -10.73 -18.46 8.40
C ALA A 197 -10.93 -19.98 8.24
N ASP A 198 -12.04 -20.34 7.57
CA ASP A 198 -12.36 -21.74 7.28
C ASP A 198 -11.28 -22.36 6.38
N GLY A 199 -10.75 -23.51 6.80
CA GLY A 199 -9.71 -24.24 6.10
C GLY A 199 -10.10 -24.76 4.71
N GLU A 200 -11.39 -24.87 4.41
CA GLU A 200 -11.90 -25.33 3.11
C GLU A 200 -11.91 -24.25 2.03
N LEU A 201 -11.67 -22.99 2.41
CA LEU A 201 -11.53 -21.90 1.44
C LEU A 201 -10.33 -22.12 0.51
N ASP A 202 -10.48 -21.73 -0.74
CA ASP A 202 -9.35 -21.59 -1.67
C ASP A 202 -8.59 -20.33 -1.31
N ALA A 203 -7.29 -20.48 -1.07
CA ALA A 203 -6.43 -19.39 -0.61
C ALA A 203 -5.30 -19.12 -1.61
N TYR A 204 -5.07 -17.84 -1.88
CA TYR A 204 -4.01 -17.33 -2.74
C TYR A 204 -3.25 -16.26 -1.96
N TRP A 205 -2.07 -16.60 -1.54
CA TRP A 205 -1.24 -15.72 -0.74
C TRP A 205 -0.01 -15.24 -1.53
N GLY A 206 0.41 -13.99 -1.30
CA GLY A 206 1.63 -13.46 -1.85
C GLY A 206 2.32 -12.51 -0.90
N ALA A 207 3.63 -12.65 -0.77
CA ALA A 207 4.49 -11.69 -0.11
C ALA A 207 5.37 -10.98 -1.11
N TYR A 208 5.65 -9.68 -0.87
CA TYR A 208 6.48 -8.84 -1.73
C TYR A 208 6.04 -8.85 -3.20
N VAL A 209 4.73 -8.94 -3.43
CA VAL A 209 4.14 -9.07 -4.77
C VAL A 209 4.68 -7.98 -5.71
N GLY A 210 5.19 -8.40 -6.87
CA GLY A 210 5.80 -7.53 -7.87
C GLY A 210 7.27 -7.16 -7.61
N MET A 211 7.83 -7.51 -6.45
CA MET A 211 9.26 -7.31 -6.16
C MET A 211 10.09 -8.51 -6.64
N PRO A 212 11.42 -8.37 -6.78
CA PRO A 212 12.29 -9.51 -7.14
C PRO A 212 12.21 -10.69 -6.16
N GLU A 213 11.86 -10.42 -4.90
CA GLU A 213 11.72 -11.40 -3.82
C GLU A 213 10.29 -11.92 -3.65
N GLU A 214 9.45 -11.77 -4.67
CA GLU A 214 8.08 -12.25 -4.66
C GLU A 214 7.98 -13.72 -4.27
N ILE A 215 7.06 -14.04 -3.36
CA ILE A 215 6.73 -15.39 -2.94
C ILE A 215 5.23 -15.58 -3.10
N LEU A 216 4.82 -16.63 -3.81
CA LEU A 216 3.43 -16.95 -4.06
C LEU A 216 3.13 -18.36 -3.55
N VAL A 217 2.03 -18.53 -2.81
CA VAL A 217 1.53 -19.82 -2.34
C VAL A 217 0.02 -19.88 -2.58
N SER A 218 -0.48 -21.01 -3.07
CA SER A 218 -1.92 -21.21 -3.28
C SER A 218 -2.35 -22.66 -3.05
N GLY A 219 -3.58 -22.84 -2.60
CA GLY A 219 -4.17 -24.14 -2.29
C GLY A 219 -5.39 -24.00 -1.38
N LYS A 220 -5.85 -25.11 -0.82
CA LYS A 220 -6.80 -25.04 0.29
C LYS A 220 -6.11 -24.43 1.50
N LEU A 221 -6.80 -23.54 2.20
CA LEU A 221 -6.21 -22.81 3.33
C LEU A 221 -5.61 -23.78 4.36
N LYS A 222 -6.31 -24.85 4.71
CA LYS A 222 -5.82 -25.88 5.64
C LYS A 222 -4.52 -26.55 5.20
N ASP A 223 -4.29 -26.67 3.89
CA ASP A 223 -3.11 -27.35 3.35
C ASP A 223 -1.89 -26.46 3.25
N ILE A 224 -2.08 -25.13 3.19
CA ILE A 224 -0.99 -24.17 2.98
C ILE A 224 -0.70 -23.27 4.19
N VAL A 225 -1.54 -23.24 5.22
CA VAL A 225 -1.42 -22.29 6.32
C VAL A 225 -0.07 -22.40 7.06
N ASP A 226 0.38 -23.61 7.36
CA ASP A 226 1.65 -23.83 8.07
C ASP A 226 2.86 -23.39 7.21
N GLU A 227 2.81 -23.66 5.90
CA GLU A 227 3.84 -23.22 4.97
C GLU A 227 3.91 -21.69 4.90
N VAL A 228 2.77 -21.02 4.74
CA VAL A 228 2.69 -19.56 4.68
C VAL A 228 3.20 -18.94 5.98
N GLU A 229 2.83 -19.47 7.15
CA GLU A 229 3.31 -18.96 8.44
C GLU A 229 4.82 -19.12 8.60
N ARG A 230 5.38 -20.25 8.19
CA ARG A 230 6.83 -20.49 8.18
C ARG A 230 7.55 -19.49 7.28
N ILE A 231 7.06 -19.27 6.06
CA ILE A 231 7.62 -18.32 5.09
C ILE A 231 7.56 -16.89 5.65
N ARG A 232 6.40 -16.48 6.19
CA ARG A 232 6.22 -15.15 6.79
C ARG A 232 7.20 -14.91 7.95
N SER A 233 7.36 -15.92 8.80
CA SER A 233 8.27 -15.83 9.96
C SER A 233 9.72 -15.68 9.50
N ALA A 234 10.17 -16.48 8.53
CA ALA A 234 11.51 -16.40 7.97
C ALA A 234 11.76 -15.04 7.30
N ALA A 235 10.84 -14.59 6.46
CA ALA A 235 10.93 -13.29 5.78
C ALA A 235 11.00 -12.12 6.77
N ARG A 236 10.23 -12.18 7.86
CA ARG A 236 10.25 -11.16 8.90
C ARG A 236 11.56 -11.15 9.69
N GLN A 237 12.14 -12.31 9.94
CA GLN A 237 13.46 -12.41 10.60
C GLN A 237 14.56 -11.86 9.71
N GLU A 238 14.54 -12.17 8.42
CA GLU A 238 15.56 -11.75 7.47
C GLU A 238 15.49 -10.24 7.15
N LYS A 239 14.27 -9.72 6.87
CA LYS A 239 14.07 -8.35 6.36
C LYS A 239 13.54 -7.36 7.39
N GLY A 240 13.15 -7.81 8.59
CA GLY A 240 12.53 -6.96 9.61
C GLY A 240 11.04 -6.63 9.35
N TRP A 241 10.52 -6.92 8.17
CA TRP A 241 9.14 -6.63 7.76
C TRP A 241 8.61 -7.63 6.74
N VAL A 242 7.29 -7.75 6.66
CA VAL A 242 6.60 -8.51 5.61
C VAL A 242 5.46 -7.64 5.06
N MET A 243 5.37 -7.55 3.76
CA MET A 243 4.22 -6.98 3.06
C MET A 243 3.55 -8.09 2.28
N ASP A 244 2.40 -8.52 2.76
CA ASP A 244 1.66 -9.63 2.18
C ASP A 244 0.20 -9.29 1.92
N CYS A 245 -0.38 -10.03 0.98
CA CYS A 245 -1.78 -9.96 0.59
C CYS A 245 -2.32 -11.39 0.47
N LEU A 246 -3.56 -11.60 0.88
CA LEU A 246 -4.25 -12.88 0.84
C LEU A 246 -5.61 -12.71 0.18
N LEU A 247 -5.92 -13.54 -0.82
CA LEU A 247 -7.26 -13.68 -1.36
C LEU A 247 -7.81 -15.04 -0.93
N LEU A 248 -8.96 -15.02 -0.27
CA LEU A 248 -9.74 -16.19 0.10
C LEU A 248 -11.00 -16.27 -0.76
N LYS A 249 -11.30 -17.44 -1.29
CA LYS A 249 -12.49 -17.69 -2.10
C LYS A 249 -13.25 -18.90 -1.59
N LYS A 250 -14.57 -18.82 -1.59
CA LYS A 250 -15.39 -20.03 -1.38
C LYS A 250 -15.12 -21.04 -2.48
N PRO A 251 -15.07 -22.34 -2.16
CA PRO A 251 -14.93 -23.38 -3.18
C PRO A 251 -16.03 -23.23 -4.23
N ARG A 252 -15.66 -23.41 -5.49
CA ARG A 252 -16.68 -23.46 -6.56
C ARG A 252 -17.57 -24.68 -6.33
N GLU A 253 -18.87 -24.48 -6.23
CA GLU A 253 -19.80 -25.58 -6.37
C GLU A 253 -19.56 -26.23 -7.74
N LYS A 254 -19.28 -27.52 -7.76
CA LYS A 254 -19.17 -28.24 -9.05
C LYS A 254 -20.53 -28.08 -9.72
N SER A 255 -20.57 -27.28 -10.78
CA SER A 255 -21.71 -27.26 -11.68
C SER A 255 -21.89 -28.68 -12.18
N GLY A 256 -22.98 -29.34 -11.74
CA GLY A 256 -23.39 -30.66 -12.21
C GLY A 256 -23.77 -30.60 -13.69
#